data_869a38d8602dd2e8b1b1b3edecf8388d
#
_entry.id   869a38d8602dd2e8b1b1b3edecf8388d
#
_cell.length_a   1.000
_cell.length_b   1.000
_cell.length_c   1.000
_cell.angle_alpha   90.00
_cell.angle_beta   90.00
_cell.angle_gamma   90.00
#
_symmetry.space_group_name_H-M   'P 1'
#
loop_
_entity.id
_entity.type
_entity.pdbx_description
1 polymer ?
#
loop_
_entity_poly.entity_id
_entity_poly.type
_entity_poly.pdbx_seq_one_letter_code
_entity_poly.pdbx_strand_id
1 'polypeptide(L)'
;MRVAYNEQMNALSKILGEMAGLAGSAMERATQSLLQADLSLAESVITEYDQIAALSHQAEERAFALLALQAPVAGDLRSVVSGIQIVADVDRMGALALHVAKIARRRHPNHALPEEVNGYFAEMGRIAVALGAAAQEVLISRDPERALRLREEDEAMDDLHRHLFTVLMDRNWSHGVAAAVDVTLLGRFYERFADHAVEVGRRVVFLVTGTLPSDEDHEIDLAHGR
;
A
#
# COMPACT_ATOMS: atom_id res chain seq x y z
N MET A 1 29.04 -19.78 0.55
CA MET A 1 28.02 -19.39 1.55
C MET A 1 27.48 -17.96 1.30
N ARG A 2 28.32 -16.92 1.33
CA ARG A 2 27.87 -15.51 1.15
C ARG A 2 27.24 -15.22 -0.23
N VAL A 3 27.71 -15.85 -1.30
CA VAL A 3 27.12 -15.71 -2.65
C VAL A 3 25.70 -16.26 -2.68
N ALA A 4 25.48 -17.46 -2.18
CA ALA A 4 24.15 -18.08 -2.14
C ALA A 4 23.16 -17.28 -1.27
N TYR A 5 23.62 -16.70 -0.16
CA TYR A 5 22.80 -15.80 0.66
C TYR A 5 22.36 -14.56 -0.12
N ASN A 6 23.32 -13.89 -0.78
CA ASN A 6 23.02 -12.68 -1.56
C ASN A 6 22.06 -12.97 -2.74
N GLU A 7 22.22 -14.11 -3.40
CA GLU A 7 21.29 -14.55 -4.46
C GLU A 7 19.87 -14.75 -3.94
N GLN A 8 19.72 -15.38 -2.78
CA GLN A 8 18.40 -15.58 -2.15
C GLN A 8 17.78 -14.27 -1.67
N MET A 9 18.57 -13.36 -1.10
CA MET A 9 18.09 -12.02 -0.71
C MET A 9 17.67 -11.19 -1.91
N ASN A 10 18.40 -11.24 -3.02
CA ASN A 10 18.02 -10.56 -4.25
C ASN A 10 16.73 -11.15 -4.85
N ALA A 11 16.57 -12.46 -4.79
CA ALA A 11 15.34 -13.12 -5.23
C ALA A 11 14.14 -12.71 -4.36
N LEU A 12 14.31 -12.61 -3.02
CA LEU A 12 13.27 -12.11 -2.13
C LEU A 12 12.90 -10.65 -2.47
N SER A 13 13.88 -9.76 -2.63
CA SER A 13 13.63 -8.35 -2.99
C SER A 13 12.89 -8.22 -4.33
N LYS A 14 13.19 -9.09 -5.30
CA LYS A 14 12.49 -9.11 -6.59
C LYS A 14 11.01 -9.48 -6.42
N ILE A 15 10.71 -10.50 -5.61
CA ILE A 15 9.33 -10.89 -5.33
C ILE A 15 8.57 -9.75 -4.64
N LEU A 16 9.18 -9.10 -3.65
CA LEU A 16 8.58 -7.96 -2.95
C LEU A 16 8.26 -6.79 -3.90
N GLY A 17 9.19 -6.46 -4.81
CA GLY A 17 8.97 -5.44 -5.83
C GLY A 17 7.86 -5.81 -6.81
N GLU A 18 7.76 -7.08 -7.21
CA GLU A 18 6.69 -7.58 -8.07
C GLU A 18 5.33 -7.51 -7.37
N MET A 19 5.25 -7.94 -6.10
CA MET A 19 4.03 -7.83 -5.29
C MET A 19 3.55 -6.38 -5.16
N ALA A 20 4.48 -5.43 -4.87
CA ALA A 20 4.15 -4.01 -4.74
C ALA A 20 3.61 -3.43 -6.06
N GLY A 21 4.21 -3.78 -7.19
CA GLY A 21 3.72 -3.39 -8.51
C GLY A 21 2.33 -3.92 -8.82
N LEU A 22 2.06 -5.19 -8.47
CA LEU A 22 0.74 -5.80 -8.63
C LEU A 22 -0.30 -5.14 -7.72
N ALA A 23 0.04 -4.82 -6.47
CA ALA A 23 -0.86 -4.14 -5.54
C ALA A 23 -1.22 -2.72 -6.03
N GLY A 24 -0.24 -1.96 -6.54
CA GLY A 24 -0.47 -0.65 -7.15
C GLY A 24 -1.38 -0.72 -8.38
N SER A 25 -1.12 -1.65 -9.30
CA SER A 25 -1.95 -1.89 -10.48
C SER A 25 -3.36 -2.37 -10.11
N ALA A 26 -3.49 -3.19 -9.07
CA ALA A 26 -4.79 -3.62 -8.56
C ALA A 26 -5.59 -2.43 -8.00
N MET A 27 -4.95 -1.50 -7.26
CA MET A 27 -5.60 -0.29 -6.75
C MET A 27 -6.04 0.66 -7.87
N GLU A 28 -5.22 0.83 -8.91
CA GLU A 28 -5.58 1.63 -10.09
C GLU A 28 -6.87 1.10 -10.75
N ARG A 29 -6.89 -0.20 -11.05
CA ARG A 29 -8.05 -0.84 -11.70
C ARG A 29 -9.27 -0.90 -10.77
N ALA A 30 -9.08 -1.12 -9.47
CA ALA A 30 -10.15 -1.07 -8.49
C ALA A 30 -10.77 0.33 -8.41
N THR A 31 -9.96 1.39 -8.43
CA THR A 31 -10.43 2.78 -8.48
C THR A 31 -11.21 3.04 -9.77
N GLN A 32 -10.68 2.61 -10.90
CA GLN A 32 -11.38 2.77 -12.19
C GLN A 32 -12.73 2.03 -12.18
N SER A 33 -12.77 0.78 -11.69
CA SER A 33 -14.01 0.02 -11.59
C SER A 33 -15.03 0.68 -10.68
N LEU A 34 -14.57 1.30 -9.58
CA LEU A 34 -15.40 2.03 -8.62
C LEU A 34 -16.04 3.27 -9.25
N LEU A 35 -15.26 4.08 -9.96
CA LEU A 35 -15.69 5.34 -10.55
C LEU A 35 -16.60 5.13 -11.79
N GLN A 36 -16.38 4.05 -12.55
CA GLN A 36 -17.10 3.76 -13.80
C GLN A 36 -18.21 2.72 -13.62
N ALA A 37 -18.40 2.16 -12.43
CA ALA A 37 -19.28 1.02 -12.18
C ALA A 37 -18.98 -0.18 -13.12
N ASP A 38 -17.68 -0.41 -13.44
CA ASP A 38 -17.25 -1.46 -14.35
C ASP A 38 -17.12 -2.81 -13.62
N LEU A 39 -18.11 -3.69 -13.86
CA LEU A 39 -18.13 -5.03 -13.27
C LEU A 39 -16.96 -5.90 -13.73
N SER A 40 -16.66 -5.87 -15.03
CA SER A 40 -15.60 -6.72 -15.61
C SER A 40 -14.25 -6.40 -15.01
N LEU A 41 -13.97 -5.11 -14.85
CA LEU A 41 -12.73 -4.64 -14.23
C LEU A 41 -12.66 -5.00 -12.74
N ALA A 42 -13.79 -4.86 -12.00
CA ALA A 42 -13.86 -5.30 -10.60
C ALA A 42 -13.59 -6.80 -10.44
N GLU A 43 -14.20 -7.65 -11.28
CA GLU A 43 -14.01 -9.10 -11.27
C GLU A 43 -12.55 -9.49 -11.61
N SER A 44 -11.90 -8.78 -12.55
CA SER A 44 -10.50 -9.03 -12.86
C SER A 44 -9.58 -8.78 -11.65
N VAL A 45 -9.78 -7.66 -10.93
CA VAL A 45 -9.01 -7.34 -9.71
C VAL A 45 -9.23 -8.41 -8.64
N ILE A 46 -10.47 -8.87 -8.46
CA ILE A 46 -10.82 -9.89 -7.47
C ILE A 46 -10.11 -11.22 -7.78
N THR A 47 -10.09 -11.62 -9.04
CA THR A 47 -9.46 -12.89 -9.46
C THR A 47 -7.94 -12.82 -9.39
N GLU A 48 -7.35 -11.71 -9.79
CA GLU A 48 -5.91 -11.55 -9.83
C GLU A 48 -5.27 -11.38 -8.44
N TYR A 49 -6.04 -11.11 -7.38
CA TYR A 49 -5.52 -11.09 -6.02
C TYR A 49 -4.87 -12.42 -5.60
N ASP A 50 -5.32 -13.55 -6.14
CA ASP A 50 -4.72 -14.86 -5.89
C ASP A 50 -3.23 -14.90 -6.30
N GLN A 51 -2.83 -14.10 -7.29
CA GLN A 51 -1.43 -13.98 -7.70
C GLN A 51 -0.58 -13.27 -6.62
N ILE A 52 -1.12 -12.21 -6.01
CA ILE A 52 -0.43 -11.51 -4.90
C ILE A 52 -0.29 -12.46 -3.71
N ALA A 53 -1.35 -13.19 -3.36
CA ALA A 53 -1.33 -14.16 -2.26
C ALA A 53 -0.32 -15.29 -2.51
N ALA A 54 -0.19 -15.80 -3.74
CA ALA A 54 0.79 -16.80 -4.09
C ALA A 54 2.24 -16.28 -3.96
N LEU A 55 2.50 -15.04 -4.39
CA LEU A 55 3.81 -14.41 -4.23
C LEU A 55 4.13 -14.14 -2.76
N SER A 56 3.14 -13.72 -1.95
CA SER A 56 3.27 -13.55 -0.50
C SER A 56 3.76 -14.85 0.14
N HIS A 57 3.08 -15.95 -0.13
CA HIS A 57 3.49 -17.27 0.39
C HIS A 57 4.90 -17.67 -0.06
N GLN A 58 5.24 -17.46 -1.34
CA GLN A 58 6.57 -17.75 -1.86
C GLN A 58 7.65 -16.89 -1.19
N ALA A 59 7.37 -15.61 -0.90
CA ALA A 59 8.28 -14.71 -0.21
C ALA A 59 8.54 -15.16 1.24
N GLU A 60 7.46 -15.54 1.96
CA GLU A 60 7.56 -16.08 3.32
C GLU A 60 8.40 -17.36 3.38
N GLU A 61 8.12 -18.34 2.50
CA GLU A 61 8.89 -19.57 2.43
C GLU A 61 10.37 -19.31 2.21
N ARG A 62 10.73 -18.37 1.32
CA ARG A 62 12.12 -17.98 1.07
C ARG A 62 12.77 -17.34 2.29
N ALA A 63 12.05 -16.43 2.96
CA ALA A 63 12.55 -15.76 4.16
C ALA A 63 12.79 -16.77 5.29
N PHE A 64 11.87 -17.70 5.52
CA PHE A 64 12.05 -18.78 6.50
C PHE A 64 13.23 -19.71 6.15
N ALA A 65 13.39 -20.07 4.87
CA ALA A 65 14.53 -20.87 4.43
C ALA A 65 15.87 -20.16 4.68
N LEU A 66 15.93 -18.84 4.46
CA LEU A 66 17.11 -18.01 4.79
C LEU A 66 17.45 -18.06 6.29
N LEU A 67 16.44 -17.91 7.16
CA LEU A 67 16.64 -18.00 8.62
C LEU A 67 17.11 -19.40 9.04
N ALA A 68 16.47 -20.44 8.53
CA ALA A 68 16.74 -21.81 8.93
C ALA A 68 18.12 -22.34 8.46
N LEU A 69 18.51 -22.00 7.22
CA LEU A 69 19.66 -22.62 6.55
C LEU A 69 20.94 -21.78 6.61
N GLN A 70 20.82 -20.46 6.80
CA GLN A 70 21.98 -19.55 6.72
C GLN A 70 22.38 -18.98 8.07
N ALA A 71 21.57 -19.17 9.13
CA ALA A 71 21.79 -18.61 10.48
C ALA A 71 22.28 -17.13 10.41
N PRO A 72 21.54 -16.22 9.74
CA PRO A 72 21.99 -14.86 9.52
C PRO A 72 22.18 -14.10 10.84
N VAL A 73 23.16 -13.19 10.89
CA VAL A 73 23.48 -12.38 12.08
C VAL A 73 23.48 -10.89 11.71
N ALA A 74 23.27 -10.05 12.71
CA ALA A 74 23.33 -8.58 12.59
C ALA A 74 22.57 -8.04 11.36
N GLY A 75 23.24 -7.41 10.40
CA GLY A 75 22.63 -6.82 9.22
C GLY A 75 21.90 -7.82 8.33
N ASP A 76 22.41 -9.04 8.22
CA ASP A 76 21.76 -10.10 7.43
C ASP A 76 20.43 -10.53 8.08
N LEU A 77 20.42 -10.71 9.40
CA LEU A 77 19.20 -11.02 10.16
C LEU A 77 18.17 -9.88 10.04
N ARG A 78 18.61 -8.63 10.18
CA ARG A 78 17.76 -7.46 9.99
C ARG A 78 17.11 -7.47 8.61
N SER A 79 17.87 -7.78 7.56
CA SER A 79 17.37 -7.81 6.17
C SER A 79 16.28 -8.86 5.99
N VAL A 80 16.44 -10.06 6.54
CA VAL A 80 15.42 -11.12 6.43
C VAL A 80 14.16 -10.77 7.22
N VAL A 81 14.32 -10.29 8.47
CA VAL A 81 13.17 -9.90 9.32
C VAL A 81 12.39 -8.73 8.71
N SER A 82 13.08 -7.69 8.22
CA SER A 82 12.43 -6.60 7.50
C SER A 82 11.71 -7.09 6.24
N GLY A 83 12.30 -8.04 5.51
CA GLY A 83 11.66 -8.66 4.36
C GLY A 83 10.32 -9.34 4.70
N ILE A 84 10.24 -10.10 5.81
CA ILE A 84 9.01 -10.74 6.29
C ILE A 84 7.94 -9.68 6.63
N GLN A 85 8.33 -8.59 7.27
CA GLN A 85 7.41 -7.51 7.60
C GLN A 85 6.88 -6.80 6.35
N ILE A 86 7.75 -6.55 5.37
CA ILE A 86 7.38 -5.96 4.08
C ILE A 86 6.41 -6.87 3.31
N VAL A 87 6.59 -8.21 3.35
CA VAL A 87 5.61 -9.15 2.75
C VAL A 87 4.22 -8.88 3.28
N ALA A 88 4.07 -8.78 4.61
CA ALA A 88 2.78 -8.55 5.24
C ALA A 88 2.16 -7.20 4.85
N ASP A 89 2.97 -6.13 4.77
CA ASP A 89 2.49 -4.81 4.37
C ASP A 89 2.02 -4.80 2.92
N VAL A 90 2.79 -5.39 1.99
CA VAL A 90 2.43 -5.40 0.56
C VAL A 90 1.24 -6.33 0.28
N ASP A 91 1.14 -7.50 0.97
CA ASP A 91 -0.05 -8.35 0.89
C ASP A 91 -1.30 -7.57 1.34
N ARG A 92 -1.17 -6.79 2.42
CA ARG A 92 -2.27 -5.96 2.91
C ARG A 92 -2.67 -4.87 1.92
N MET A 93 -1.71 -4.25 1.20
CA MET A 93 -2.02 -3.31 0.12
C MET A 93 -2.88 -3.98 -0.97
N GLY A 94 -2.51 -5.18 -1.42
CA GLY A 94 -3.30 -5.96 -2.37
C GLY A 94 -4.71 -6.28 -1.87
N ALA A 95 -4.84 -6.69 -0.61
CA ALA A 95 -6.14 -6.98 0.02
C ALA A 95 -7.04 -5.74 0.11
N LEU A 96 -6.47 -4.54 0.30
CA LEU A 96 -7.23 -3.29 0.33
C LEU A 96 -7.76 -2.93 -1.06
N ALA A 97 -6.97 -3.08 -2.12
CA ALA A 97 -7.44 -2.93 -3.49
C ALA A 97 -8.57 -3.92 -3.83
N LEU A 98 -8.45 -5.18 -3.40
CA LEU A 98 -9.50 -6.19 -3.50
C LEU A 98 -10.80 -5.73 -2.80
N HIS A 99 -10.71 -5.10 -1.63
CA HIS A 99 -11.89 -4.58 -0.93
C HIS A 99 -12.59 -3.45 -1.68
N VAL A 100 -11.85 -2.53 -2.30
CA VAL A 100 -12.41 -1.50 -3.19
C VAL A 100 -13.18 -2.14 -4.35
N ALA A 101 -12.56 -3.09 -5.06
CA ALA A 101 -13.20 -3.80 -6.16
C ALA A 101 -14.46 -4.57 -5.73
N LYS A 102 -14.46 -5.20 -4.54
CA LYS A 102 -15.64 -5.89 -3.98
C LYS A 102 -16.79 -4.93 -3.69
N ILE A 103 -16.53 -3.68 -3.29
CA ILE A 103 -17.61 -2.69 -3.13
C ILE A 103 -18.17 -2.29 -4.50
N ALA A 104 -17.31 -2.00 -5.49
CA ALA A 104 -17.74 -1.70 -6.86
C ALA A 104 -18.63 -2.83 -7.41
N ARG A 105 -18.19 -4.08 -7.33
CA ARG A 105 -18.97 -5.26 -7.74
C ARG A 105 -20.32 -5.37 -7.04
N ARG A 106 -20.36 -5.18 -5.71
CA ARG A 106 -21.58 -5.31 -4.92
C ARG A 106 -22.65 -4.29 -5.30
N ARG A 107 -22.24 -3.11 -5.73
CA ARG A 107 -23.15 -2.02 -6.09
C ARG A 107 -23.57 -2.02 -7.56
N HIS A 108 -22.84 -2.74 -8.41
CA HIS A 108 -23.21 -2.83 -9.83
C HIS A 108 -24.68 -3.30 -10.01
N PRO A 109 -25.48 -2.73 -10.96
CA PRO A 109 -25.07 -1.76 -11.99
C PRO A 109 -25.03 -0.30 -11.52
N ASN A 110 -25.40 0.00 -10.28
CA ASN A 110 -25.37 1.36 -9.74
C ASN A 110 -23.95 1.75 -9.34
N HIS A 111 -23.66 3.05 -9.35
CA HIS A 111 -22.45 3.58 -8.77
C HIS A 111 -22.43 3.36 -7.23
N ALA A 112 -21.28 3.02 -6.69
CA ALA A 112 -21.09 2.87 -5.25
C ALA A 112 -20.99 4.23 -4.55
N LEU A 113 -20.53 5.23 -5.29
CA LEU A 113 -20.27 6.58 -4.80
C LEU A 113 -21.32 7.56 -5.36
N PRO A 114 -21.84 8.49 -4.53
CA PRO A 114 -22.51 9.69 -5.02
C PRO A 114 -21.55 10.55 -5.85
N GLU A 115 -22.09 11.24 -6.86
CA GLU A 115 -21.31 12.04 -7.81
C GLU A 115 -20.44 13.10 -7.12
N GLU A 116 -20.94 13.71 -6.04
CA GLU A 116 -20.27 14.76 -5.29
C GLU A 116 -18.94 14.31 -4.63
N VAL A 117 -18.74 13.01 -4.38
CA VAL A 117 -17.50 12.47 -3.79
C VAL A 117 -16.57 11.81 -4.81
N ASN A 118 -16.99 11.66 -6.08
CA ASN A 118 -16.17 11.00 -7.11
C ASN A 118 -14.80 11.66 -7.28
N GLY A 119 -14.74 12.99 -7.23
CA GLY A 119 -13.47 13.73 -7.35
C GLY A 119 -12.47 13.41 -6.24
N TYR A 120 -12.97 13.24 -5.01
CA TYR A 120 -12.10 12.84 -3.88
C TYR A 120 -11.53 11.44 -4.09
N PHE A 121 -12.35 10.48 -4.49
CA PHE A 121 -11.88 9.11 -4.73
C PHE A 121 -10.99 8.98 -5.97
N ALA A 122 -11.19 9.78 -6.99
CA ALA A 122 -10.28 9.86 -8.12
C ALA A 122 -8.88 10.33 -7.68
N GLU A 123 -8.81 11.35 -6.81
CA GLU A 123 -7.53 11.86 -6.30
C GLU A 123 -6.90 10.91 -5.28
N MET A 124 -7.68 10.33 -4.36
CA MET A 124 -7.18 9.28 -3.45
C MET A 124 -6.60 8.08 -4.22
N GLY A 125 -7.27 7.67 -5.30
CA GLY A 125 -6.77 6.63 -6.20
C GLY A 125 -5.44 7.00 -6.85
N ARG A 126 -5.32 8.23 -7.35
CA ARG A 126 -4.08 8.74 -7.95
C ARG A 126 -2.91 8.72 -6.95
N ILE A 127 -3.16 9.20 -5.71
CA ILE A 127 -2.14 9.21 -4.64
C ILE A 127 -1.75 7.77 -4.26
N ALA A 128 -2.74 6.89 -4.05
CA ALA A 128 -2.48 5.49 -3.70
C ALA A 128 -1.63 4.76 -4.75
N VAL A 129 -1.91 4.98 -6.04
CA VAL A 129 -1.13 4.43 -7.15
C VAL A 129 0.30 4.98 -7.16
N ALA A 130 0.47 6.29 -6.93
CA ALA A 130 1.80 6.90 -6.85
C ALA A 130 2.62 6.33 -5.68
N LEU A 131 2.02 6.19 -4.50
CA LEU A 131 2.65 5.58 -3.32
C LEU A 131 2.98 4.10 -3.55
N GLY A 132 2.10 3.34 -4.21
CA GLY A 132 2.36 1.95 -4.59
C GLY A 132 3.57 1.83 -5.53
N ALA A 133 3.69 2.71 -6.53
CA ALA A 133 4.83 2.78 -7.42
C ALA A 133 6.12 3.19 -6.70
N ALA A 134 6.04 4.15 -5.77
CA ALA A 134 7.16 4.57 -4.95
C ALA A 134 7.62 3.42 -4.01
N ALA A 135 6.69 2.68 -3.40
CA ALA A 135 7.02 1.50 -2.60
C ALA A 135 7.75 0.44 -3.44
N GLN A 136 7.30 0.17 -4.67
CA GLN A 136 8.01 -0.72 -5.60
C GLN A 136 9.42 -0.22 -5.91
N GLU A 137 9.55 1.07 -6.23
CA GLU A 137 10.84 1.71 -6.53
C GLU A 137 11.84 1.53 -5.39
N VAL A 138 11.46 1.86 -4.14
CA VAL A 138 12.36 1.79 -2.99
C VAL A 138 12.72 0.35 -2.59
N LEU A 139 11.84 -0.62 -2.84
CA LEU A 139 12.13 -2.04 -2.65
C LEU A 139 13.23 -2.55 -3.60
N ILE A 140 13.30 -1.99 -4.81
CA ILE A 140 14.28 -2.35 -5.83
C ILE A 140 15.57 -1.56 -5.63
N SER A 141 15.48 -0.23 -5.49
CA SER A 141 16.62 0.68 -5.40
C SER A 141 17.33 0.64 -4.05
N ARG A 142 16.57 0.37 -2.97
CA ARG A 142 17.01 0.48 -1.57
C ARG A 142 17.53 1.89 -1.23
N ASP A 143 16.99 2.91 -1.87
CA ASP A 143 17.31 4.30 -1.61
C ASP A 143 16.58 4.80 -0.35
N PRO A 144 17.29 5.07 0.76
CA PRO A 144 16.66 5.50 2.01
C PRO A 144 16.10 6.93 1.93
N GLU A 145 16.69 7.82 1.12
CA GLU A 145 16.19 9.18 0.96
C GLU A 145 14.86 9.19 0.18
N ARG A 146 14.79 8.38 -0.87
CA ARG A 146 13.53 8.19 -1.60
C ARG A 146 12.45 7.54 -0.71
N ALA A 147 12.84 6.61 0.14
CA ALA A 147 11.94 5.92 1.05
C ALA A 147 11.35 6.86 2.13
N LEU A 148 12.11 7.81 2.63
CA LEU A 148 11.62 8.82 3.59
C LEU A 148 10.54 9.73 2.97
N ARG A 149 10.64 10.06 1.68
CA ARG A 149 9.65 10.93 1.02
C ARG A 149 8.25 10.33 0.87
N LEU A 150 8.10 9.00 1.01
CA LEU A 150 6.76 8.38 0.95
C LEU A 150 5.82 8.96 2.01
N ARG A 151 6.34 9.32 3.18
CA ARG A 151 5.56 9.92 4.26
C ARG A 151 5.02 11.30 3.88
N GLU A 152 5.86 12.15 3.28
CA GLU A 152 5.44 13.48 2.80
C GLU A 152 4.38 13.38 1.70
N GLU A 153 4.54 12.37 0.81
CA GLU A 153 3.61 12.11 -0.28
C GLU A 153 2.24 11.59 0.21
N ASP A 154 2.18 11.04 1.44
CA ASP A 154 0.96 10.52 2.07
C ASP A 154 0.11 11.62 2.74
N GLU A 155 0.66 12.75 3.12
CA GLU A 155 -0.07 13.84 3.82
C GLU A 155 -1.34 14.27 3.06
N ALA A 156 -1.29 14.27 1.72
CA ALA A 156 -2.46 14.60 0.90
C ALA A 156 -3.57 13.54 0.98
N MET A 157 -3.22 12.26 1.20
CA MET A 157 -4.20 11.18 1.44
C MET A 157 -4.94 11.40 2.74
N ASP A 158 -4.20 11.72 3.80
CA ASP A 158 -4.76 12.00 5.13
C ASP A 158 -5.71 13.20 5.11
N ASP A 159 -5.35 14.26 4.39
CA ASP A 159 -6.18 15.44 4.24
C ASP A 159 -7.49 15.13 3.51
N LEU A 160 -7.43 14.38 2.41
CA LEU A 160 -8.61 13.94 1.68
C LEU A 160 -9.51 13.04 2.53
N HIS A 161 -8.92 12.07 3.26
CA HIS A 161 -9.65 11.18 4.15
C HIS A 161 -10.37 11.96 5.26
N ARG A 162 -9.69 12.91 5.88
CA ARG A 162 -10.26 13.79 6.91
C ARG A 162 -11.39 14.66 6.34
N HIS A 163 -11.21 15.17 5.12
CA HIS A 163 -12.23 15.99 4.45
C HIS A 163 -13.51 15.20 4.12
N LEU A 164 -13.40 13.92 3.75
CA LEU A 164 -14.57 13.07 3.52
C LEU A 164 -15.51 13.00 4.73
N PHE A 165 -14.99 12.97 5.97
CA PHE A 165 -15.83 13.03 7.17
C PHE A 165 -16.60 14.35 7.26
N THR A 166 -15.98 15.47 6.88
CA THR A 166 -16.68 16.78 6.84
C THR A 166 -17.85 16.74 5.87
N VAL A 167 -17.66 16.16 4.68
CA VAL A 167 -18.73 15.99 3.67
C VAL A 167 -19.84 15.09 4.18
N LEU A 168 -19.50 13.94 4.79
CA LEU A 168 -20.49 12.98 5.28
C LEU A 168 -21.31 13.49 6.47
N MET A 169 -20.72 14.36 7.30
CA MET A 169 -21.39 14.96 8.46
C MET A 169 -22.17 16.25 8.14
N ASP A 170 -22.11 16.71 6.88
CA ASP A 170 -22.89 17.86 6.44
C ASP A 170 -24.39 17.55 6.51
N ARG A 171 -25.20 18.54 6.98
CA ARG A 171 -26.65 18.42 7.06
C ARG A 171 -27.32 18.27 5.70
N ASN A 172 -26.64 18.64 4.64
CA ASN A 172 -27.12 18.52 3.26
C ASN A 172 -26.85 17.14 2.65
N TRP A 173 -26.18 16.22 3.39
CA TRP A 173 -25.98 14.85 2.92
C TRP A 173 -27.31 14.15 2.69
N SER A 174 -27.69 13.97 1.42
CA SER A 174 -29.01 13.45 1.02
C SER A 174 -29.01 11.98 0.56
N HIS A 175 -27.82 11.33 0.50
CA HIS A 175 -27.64 10.01 -0.13
C HIS A 175 -27.92 8.83 0.82
N GLY A 176 -28.27 9.12 2.06
CA GLY A 176 -28.65 8.11 3.06
C GLY A 176 -27.46 7.39 3.69
N VAL A 177 -27.78 6.52 4.67
CA VAL A 177 -26.79 5.85 5.52
C VAL A 177 -25.97 4.83 4.73
N ALA A 178 -26.57 4.12 3.78
CA ALA A 178 -25.86 3.08 3.01
C ALA A 178 -24.71 3.65 2.17
N ALA A 179 -24.94 4.81 1.54
CA ALA A 179 -23.90 5.52 0.79
C ALA A 179 -22.81 6.07 1.73
N ALA A 180 -23.20 6.63 2.89
CA ALA A 180 -22.25 7.13 3.90
C ALA A 180 -21.34 6.01 4.41
N VAL A 181 -21.87 4.82 4.64
CA VAL A 181 -21.08 3.64 5.05
C VAL A 181 -20.09 3.22 3.98
N ASP A 182 -20.51 3.15 2.71
CA ASP A 182 -19.61 2.79 1.62
C ASP A 182 -18.50 3.84 1.43
N VAL A 183 -18.82 5.13 1.46
CA VAL A 183 -17.83 6.23 1.38
C VAL A 183 -16.83 6.15 2.54
N THR A 184 -17.31 5.91 3.76
CA THR A 184 -16.43 5.77 4.94
C THR A 184 -15.47 4.58 4.80
N LEU A 185 -16.00 3.41 4.41
CA LEU A 185 -15.17 2.20 4.23
C LEU A 185 -14.16 2.38 3.11
N LEU A 186 -14.59 2.92 1.98
CA LEU A 186 -13.71 3.18 0.83
C LEU A 186 -12.61 4.16 1.22
N GLY A 187 -12.94 5.30 1.82
CA GLY A 187 -11.95 6.27 2.30
C GLY A 187 -10.89 5.62 3.20
N ARG A 188 -11.34 4.75 4.13
CA ARG A 188 -10.44 4.01 5.00
C ARG A 188 -9.56 3.00 4.26
N PHE A 189 -10.04 2.37 3.17
CA PHE A 189 -9.23 1.44 2.39
C PHE A 189 -8.10 2.15 1.64
N TYR A 190 -8.35 3.33 1.08
CA TYR A 190 -7.32 4.13 0.41
C TYR A 190 -6.27 4.65 1.39
N GLU A 191 -6.71 5.22 2.51
CA GLU A 191 -5.80 5.72 3.55
C GLU A 191 -4.92 4.57 4.08
N ARG A 192 -5.49 3.41 4.42
CA ARG A 192 -4.71 2.27 4.87
C ARG A 192 -3.77 1.69 3.81
N PHE A 193 -4.13 1.77 2.54
CA PHE A 193 -3.21 1.38 1.46
C PHE A 193 -1.97 2.27 1.46
N ALA A 194 -2.16 3.57 1.62
CA ALA A 194 -1.10 4.56 1.70
C ALA A 194 -0.24 4.36 2.96
N ASP A 195 -0.85 4.16 4.12
CA ASP A 195 -0.15 3.80 5.38
C ASP A 195 0.82 2.62 5.19
N HIS A 196 0.37 1.53 4.54
CA HIS A 196 1.22 0.37 4.29
C HIS A 196 2.35 0.66 3.31
N ALA A 197 2.14 1.52 2.31
CA ALA A 197 3.21 1.95 1.41
C ALA A 197 4.27 2.77 2.16
N VAL A 198 3.87 3.66 3.06
CA VAL A 198 4.77 4.41 3.95
C VAL A 198 5.55 3.46 4.87
N GLU A 199 4.88 2.46 5.46
CA GLU A 199 5.55 1.48 6.31
C GLU A 199 6.58 0.64 5.54
N VAL A 200 6.32 0.29 4.28
CA VAL A 200 7.33 -0.31 3.38
C VAL A 200 8.56 0.60 3.27
N GLY A 201 8.37 1.91 3.07
CA GLY A 201 9.47 2.88 3.04
C GLY A 201 10.27 2.89 4.35
N ARG A 202 9.59 2.97 5.50
CA ARG A 202 10.24 2.92 6.83
C ARG A 202 11.08 1.65 7.02
N ARG A 203 10.59 0.50 6.56
CA ARG A 203 11.33 -0.77 6.62
C ARG A 203 12.56 -0.76 5.70
N VAL A 204 12.47 -0.14 4.52
CA VAL A 204 13.63 0.01 3.63
C VAL A 204 14.69 0.91 4.28
N VAL A 205 14.32 2.04 4.90
CA VAL A 205 15.26 2.87 5.66
C VAL A 205 15.94 2.06 6.75
N PHE A 206 15.16 1.34 7.58
CA PHE A 206 15.71 0.50 8.64
C PHE A 206 16.65 -0.58 8.10
N LEU A 207 16.29 -1.21 7.00
CA LEU A 207 17.10 -2.24 6.35
C LEU A 207 18.50 -1.70 5.97
N VAL A 208 18.55 -0.46 5.43
CA VAL A 208 19.79 0.16 4.94
C VAL A 208 20.60 0.77 6.08
N THR A 209 19.96 1.57 6.94
CA THR A 209 20.65 2.38 7.97
C THR A 209 20.83 1.67 9.30
N GLY A 210 19.95 0.72 9.63
CA GLY A 210 19.89 0.08 10.94
C GLY A 210 19.10 0.85 11.99
N THR A 211 18.58 2.02 11.65
CA THR A 211 17.75 2.87 12.51
C THR A 211 16.34 2.95 11.93
N LEU A 212 15.33 2.66 12.76
CA LEU A 212 13.94 2.84 12.35
C LEU A 212 13.59 4.33 12.48
N PRO A 213 13.11 5.00 11.41
CA PRO A 213 12.68 6.39 11.52
C PRO A 213 11.58 6.54 12.57
N SER A 214 11.72 7.49 13.49
CA SER A 214 10.68 7.84 14.46
C SER A 214 9.75 8.90 13.87
N ASP A 215 8.53 8.99 14.43
CA ASP A 215 7.58 10.04 14.04
C ASP A 215 8.06 11.44 14.48
N GLU A 216 8.96 11.50 15.48
CA GLU A 216 9.55 12.73 16.02
C GLU A 216 10.71 13.28 15.17
N ASP A 217 11.40 12.44 14.39
CA ASP A 217 12.55 12.87 13.57
C ASP A 217 12.13 13.87 12.47
N HIS A 218 10.85 13.89 12.10
CA HIS A 218 10.31 14.79 11.07
C HIS A 218 10.02 16.19 11.58
N GLU A 219 9.62 16.36 12.84
CA GLU A 219 9.40 17.70 13.44
C GLU A 219 10.70 18.48 13.61
N ILE A 220 11.85 17.79 13.76
CA ILE A 220 13.15 18.41 13.96
C ILE A 220 13.71 18.97 12.64
N ASP A 221 13.52 18.28 11.51
CA ASP A 221 14.00 18.74 10.20
C ASP A 221 13.20 19.95 9.68
N LEU A 222 11.88 19.98 9.91
CA LEU A 222 11.06 21.15 9.58
C LEU A 222 11.39 22.39 10.44
N ALA A 223 11.90 22.19 11.66
CA ALA A 223 12.30 23.28 12.54
C ALA A 223 13.68 23.88 12.18
N HIS A 224 14.54 23.14 11.48
CA HIS A 224 15.89 23.57 11.10
C HIS A 224 16.03 24.06 9.65
N GLY A 225 14.97 23.97 8.86
CA GLY A 225 14.90 24.40 7.44
C GLY A 225 14.39 25.83 7.23
N ARG A 226 14.62 26.73 8.20
CA ARG A 226 14.36 28.20 8.03
C ARG A 226 15.64 29.01 8.03
#